data_b33d316ed9e1ae90d1aa3f2e1b7a9411
#
_entry.id   b33d316ed9e1ae90d1aa3f2e1b7a9411
#
_cell.length_a   1.000
_cell.length_b   1.000
_cell.length_c   1.000
_cell.angle_alpha   90.00
_cell.angle_beta   90.00
_cell.angle_gamma   90.00
#
_symmetry.space_group_name_H-M   'P 1'
#
loop_
_entity.id
_entity.type
_entity.pdbx_description
1 polymer ?
#
loop_
_entity_poly.entity_id
_entity_poly.type
_entity_poly.pdbx_seq_one_letter_code
_entity_poly.pdbx_strand_id
1 'polypeptide(L)'
;IEAKDKKTSEYHFLEAIIRLFFPGKEVDFICMNGIGNLFNETNLNQISLAQESGEQVIVLADADTIAKRQGYAQRKAEIENDMVTHAVSFPYFLYPNNQDDGDVETLMESAARRDLHTVFFDCFEDYEKCVSGTKDESGNPIYNVPDLKSKLNTYMRAQKLPRKLRDRFGSGDWLFDNADYWNLNVATLLPLKEFLAMWLK
;
A
#
# COMPACT_ATOMS: atom_id res chain seq x y z
N ILE A 1 -8.27 -5.24 3.58
CA ILE A 1 -6.97 -4.58 3.37
C ILE A 1 -6.07 -4.75 4.59
N GLU A 2 -4.76 -4.66 4.41
CA GLU A 2 -3.78 -4.86 5.49
C GLU A 2 -3.76 -3.73 6.52
N ALA A 3 -4.26 -2.58 6.18
CA ALA A 3 -4.36 -1.41 7.03
C ALA A 3 -4.84 -1.72 8.47
N LYS A 4 -4.32 -0.98 9.45
CA LYS A 4 -4.78 -1.06 10.84
C LYS A 4 -6.20 -0.52 11.01
N ASP A 5 -6.47 0.59 10.36
CA ASP A 5 -7.76 1.30 10.40
C ASP A 5 -7.87 2.24 9.18
N LYS A 6 -8.96 2.98 9.09
CA LYS A 6 -9.21 3.95 8.01
C LYS A 6 -8.33 5.23 8.10
N LYS A 7 -7.34 5.27 8.99
CA LYS A 7 -6.37 6.36 9.14
C LYS A 7 -4.97 5.94 8.70
N THR A 8 -4.89 5.25 7.57
CA THR A 8 -3.62 4.81 6.97
C THR A 8 -3.49 5.28 5.53
N SER A 9 -2.25 5.37 5.05
CA SER A 9 -1.97 5.71 3.65
C SER A 9 -2.55 4.69 2.67
N GLU A 10 -2.51 3.41 3.00
CA GLU A 10 -3.10 2.34 2.18
C GLU A 10 -4.60 2.56 1.98
N TYR A 11 -5.35 2.79 3.07
CA TYR A 11 -6.78 3.05 2.97
C TYR A 11 -7.10 4.23 2.04
N HIS A 12 -6.47 5.38 2.27
CA HIS A 12 -6.73 6.60 1.49
C HIS A 12 -6.27 6.48 0.03
N PHE A 13 -5.18 5.74 -0.23
CA PHE A 13 -4.72 5.45 -1.58
C PHE A 13 -5.75 4.63 -2.36
N LEU A 14 -6.23 3.53 -1.77
CA LEU A 14 -7.25 2.69 -2.38
C LEU A 14 -8.58 3.43 -2.54
N GLU A 15 -9.01 4.18 -1.54
CA GLU A 15 -10.21 5.01 -1.63
C GLU A 15 -10.14 6.00 -2.81
N ALA A 16 -8.98 6.65 -3.01
CA ALA A 16 -8.76 7.55 -4.14
C ALA A 16 -8.82 6.82 -5.49
N ILE A 17 -8.20 5.64 -5.59
CA ILE A 17 -8.27 4.79 -6.80
C ILE A 17 -9.71 4.39 -7.10
N ILE A 18 -10.43 3.87 -6.10
CA ILE A 18 -11.81 3.41 -6.28
C ILE A 18 -12.70 4.59 -6.70
N ARG A 19 -12.62 5.71 -6.03
CA ARG A 19 -13.41 6.90 -6.36
C ARG A 19 -13.12 7.42 -7.78
N LEU A 20 -11.86 7.38 -8.22
CA LEU A 20 -11.47 7.92 -9.52
C LEU A 20 -11.82 6.98 -10.68
N PHE A 21 -11.59 5.68 -10.53
CA PHE A 21 -11.69 4.72 -11.64
C PHE A 21 -12.96 3.87 -11.59
N PHE A 22 -13.64 3.81 -10.45
CA PHE A 22 -14.87 3.02 -10.27
C PHE A 22 -15.99 3.86 -9.66
N PRO A 23 -16.36 5.00 -10.29
CA PRO A 23 -17.35 5.91 -9.74
C PRO A 23 -18.70 5.20 -9.58
N GLY A 24 -19.35 5.41 -8.42
CA GLY A 24 -20.64 4.79 -8.10
C GLY A 24 -20.55 3.37 -7.54
N LYS A 25 -19.36 2.81 -7.37
CA LYS A 25 -19.19 1.56 -6.62
C LYS A 25 -19.10 1.85 -5.13
N GLU A 26 -19.94 1.19 -4.35
CA GLU A 26 -19.88 1.21 -2.90
C GLU A 26 -18.95 0.10 -2.43
N VAL A 27 -17.97 0.44 -1.60
CA VAL A 27 -16.97 -0.50 -1.08
C VAL A 27 -16.79 -0.26 0.40
N ASP A 28 -16.98 -1.30 1.18
CA ASP A 28 -16.62 -1.32 2.59
C ASP A 28 -15.23 -1.93 2.80
N PHE A 29 -14.48 -1.36 3.74
CA PHE A 29 -13.12 -1.80 4.05
C PHE A 29 -13.08 -2.53 5.39
N ILE A 30 -12.70 -3.81 5.35
CA ILE A 30 -12.28 -4.59 6.52
C ILE A 30 -10.78 -4.34 6.70
N CYS A 31 -10.41 -3.67 7.80
CA CYS A 31 -9.01 -3.37 8.13
C CYS A 31 -8.45 -4.49 9.00
N MET A 32 -7.54 -5.31 8.48
CA MET A 32 -7.04 -6.52 9.14
C MET A 32 -5.99 -6.25 10.24
N ASN A 33 -5.40 -5.06 10.27
CA ASN A 33 -4.28 -4.73 11.16
C ASN A 33 -3.07 -5.67 10.96
N GLY A 34 -2.65 -5.82 9.71
CA GLY A 34 -1.56 -6.68 9.26
C GLY A 34 -2.05 -8.02 8.69
N ILE A 35 -1.37 -8.49 7.65
CA ILE A 35 -1.73 -9.72 6.93
C ILE A 35 -1.76 -10.97 7.84
N GLY A 36 -0.92 -11.01 8.86
CA GLY A 36 -0.93 -12.12 9.84
C GLY A 36 -2.24 -12.29 10.59
N ASN A 37 -3.14 -11.31 10.55
CA ASN A 37 -4.46 -11.39 11.16
C ASN A 37 -5.57 -11.79 10.18
N LEU A 38 -5.26 -11.99 8.90
CA LEU A 38 -6.27 -12.31 7.88
C LEU A 38 -7.14 -13.50 8.28
N PHE A 39 -6.52 -14.54 8.81
CA PHE A 39 -7.19 -15.79 9.20
C PHE A 39 -7.52 -15.88 10.69
N ASN A 40 -7.49 -14.77 11.43
CA ASN A 40 -7.99 -14.77 12.80
C ASN A 40 -9.53 -14.83 12.82
N GLU A 41 -10.10 -15.28 13.95
CA GLU A 41 -11.54 -15.48 14.10
C GLU A 41 -12.36 -14.22 13.77
N THR A 42 -11.88 -13.04 14.17
CA THR A 42 -12.60 -11.77 13.95
C THR A 42 -12.70 -11.44 12.47
N ASN A 43 -11.60 -11.53 11.72
CA ASN A 43 -11.57 -11.21 10.29
C ASN A 43 -12.29 -12.29 9.48
N LEU A 44 -12.12 -13.57 9.83
CA LEU A 44 -12.86 -14.66 9.18
C LEU A 44 -14.37 -14.53 9.36
N ASN A 45 -14.83 -14.16 10.56
CA ASN A 45 -16.26 -13.92 10.80
C ASN A 45 -16.79 -12.76 9.96
N GLN A 46 -16.04 -11.65 9.81
CA GLN A 46 -16.46 -10.54 8.95
C GLN A 46 -16.51 -10.95 7.47
N ILE A 47 -15.51 -11.70 6.99
CA ILE A 47 -15.47 -12.22 5.62
C ILE A 47 -16.68 -13.15 5.37
N SER A 48 -16.93 -14.09 6.28
CA SER A 48 -18.06 -15.03 6.15
C SER A 48 -19.40 -14.31 6.15
N LEU A 49 -19.62 -13.35 7.05
CA LEU A 49 -20.85 -12.56 7.09
C LEU A 49 -21.09 -11.77 5.80
N ALA A 50 -20.05 -11.14 5.24
CA ALA A 50 -20.15 -10.43 3.97
C ALA A 50 -20.51 -11.42 2.82
N GLN A 51 -19.84 -12.56 2.74
CA GLN A 51 -20.13 -13.59 1.73
C GLN A 51 -21.54 -14.17 1.87
N GLU A 52 -22.00 -14.44 3.09
CA GLU A 52 -23.37 -14.92 3.37
C GLU A 52 -24.43 -13.88 2.98
N SER A 53 -24.09 -12.59 3.09
CA SER A 53 -24.93 -11.47 2.63
C SER A 53 -24.92 -11.30 1.10
N GLY A 54 -24.14 -12.10 0.38
CA GLY A 54 -24.02 -12.03 -1.09
C GLY A 54 -23.03 -10.97 -1.57
N GLU A 55 -22.23 -10.40 -0.69
CA GLU A 55 -21.21 -9.42 -1.04
C GLU A 55 -19.95 -10.09 -1.59
N GLN A 56 -19.31 -9.44 -2.56
CA GLN A 56 -18.03 -9.88 -3.09
C GLN A 56 -16.90 -9.42 -2.17
N VAL A 57 -16.21 -10.36 -1.54
CA VAL A 57 -15.02 -10.07 -0.73
C VAL A 57 -13.76 -10.25 -1.57
N ILE A 58 -12.85 -9.30 -1.50
CA ILE A 58 -11.49 -9.37 -2.06
C ILE A 58 -10.47 -8.98 -0.99
N VAL A 59 -9.27 -9.55 -1.06
CA VAL A 59 -8.18 -9.26 -0.13
C VAL A 59 -7.06 -8.54 -0.87
N LEU A 60 -6.58 -7.44 -0.31
CA LEU A 60 -5.41 -6.71 -0.81
C LEU A 60 -4.37 -6.66 0.30
N ALA A 61 -3.13 -7.06 0.02
CA ALA A 61 -2.04 -7.12 1.00
C ALA A 61 -0.66 -6.98 0.36
N ASP A 62 0.35 -6.72 1.17
CA ASP A 62 1.74 -6.66 0.74
C ASP A 62 2.29 -8.07 0.44
N ALA A 63 3.01 -8.22 -0.66
CA ALA A 63 3.85 -9.40 -0.88
C ALA A 63 5.07 -9.39 0.06
N ASP A 64 5.48 -8.19 0.51
CA ASP A 64 6.73 -7.96 1.22
C ASP A 64 7.97 -8.33 0.38
N THR A 65 9.13 -8.45 1.01
CA THR A 65 10.39 -8.74 0.32
C THR A 65 11.14 -9.89 0.99
N ILE A 66 12.04 -10.52 0.25
CA ILE A 66 12.95 -11.56 0.79
C ILE A 66 13.78 -11.01 1.97
N ALA A 67 14.15 -9.73 1.95
CA ALA A 67 14.84 -9.08 3.06
C ALA A 67 14.02 -9.09 4.36
N LYS A 68 12.70 -9.04 4.25
CA LYS A 68 11.75 -9.21 5.37
C LYS A 68 11.40 -10.68 5.66
N ARG A 69 12.11 -11.63 5.04
CA ARG A 69 11.87 -13.09 5.10
C ARG A 69 10.50 -13.48 4.56
N GLN A 70 10.05 -12.79 3.53
CA GLN A 70 8.80 -12.96 2.82
C GLN A 70 9.05 -12.86 1.30
N GLY A 71 8.11 -12.44 0.57
CA GLY A 71 8.13 -12.25 -0.87
C GLY A 71 6.90 -12.88 -1.50
N TYR A 72 6.62 -12.50 -2.73
CA TYR A 72 5.40 -12.89 -3.43
C TYR A 72 5.11 -14.40 -3.40
N ALA A 73 6.10 -15.21 -3.77
CA ALA A 73 5.89 -16.66 -3.86
C ALA A 73 5.57 -17.29 -2.50
N GLN A 74 6.27 -16.87 -1.45
CA GLN A 74 6.02 -17.36 -0.09
C GLN A 74 4.68 -16.87 0.42
N ARG A 75 4.38 -15.57 0.30
CA ARG A 75 3.12 -14.98 0.76
C ARG A 75 1.91 -15.62 0.06
N LYS A 76 2.02 -15.85 -1.24
CA LYS A 76 1.00 -16.56 -2.01
C LYS A 76 0.75 -17.96 -1.46
N ALA A 77 1.82 -18.75 -1.27
CA ALA A 77 1.70 -20.11 -0.76
C ALA A 77 1.09 -20.16 0.65
N GLU A 78 1.45 -19.22 1.53
CA GLU A 78 0.86 -19.08 2.87
C GLU A 78 -0.65 -18.83 2.79
N ILE A 79 -1.07 -17.82 2.02
CA ILE A 79 -2.50 -17.49 1.87
C ILE A 79 -3.29 -18.69 1.29
N GLU A 80 -2.77 -19.32 0.24
CA GLU A 80 -3.45 -20.46 -0.40
C GLU A 80 -3.59 -21.66 0.55
N ASN A 81 -2.56 -21.96 1.34
CA ASN A 81 -2.60 -23.00 2.36
C ASN A 81 -3.59 -22.69 3.49
N ASP A 82 -3.61 -21.44 3.94
CA ASP A 82 -4.49 -21.02 5.03
C ASP A 82 -5.96 -20.94 4.57
N MET A 83 -6.22 -20.55 3.32
CA MET A 83 -7.58 -20.67 2.74
C MET A 83 -8.10 -22.12 2.78
N VAL A 84 -7.24 -23.10 2.45
CA VAL A 84 -7.60 -24.52 2.55
C VAL A 84 -7.83 -24.93 4.01
N THR A 85 -6.93 -24.53 4.91
CA THR A 85 -6.98 -24.88 6.34
C THR A 85 -8.27 -24.37 7.02
N HIS A 86 -8.68 -23.15 6.66
CA HIS A 86 -9.86 -22.51 7.24
C HIS A 86 -11.14 -22.71 6.41
N ALA A 87 -11.07 -23.48 5.32
CA ALA A 87 -12.20 -23.76 4.40
C ALA A 87 -12.86 -22.46 3.89
N VAL A 88 -12.10 -21.43 3.59
CA VAL A 88 -12.55 -20.15 3.04
C VAL A 88 -11.95 -19.92 1.65
N SER A 89 -12.61 -19.12 0.83
CA SER A 89 -12.11 -18.76 -0.49
C SER A 89 -12.49 -17.32 -0.82
N PHE A 90 -11.52 -16.57 -1.30
CA PHE A 90 -11.69 -15.19 -1.78
C PHE A 90 -10.59 -14.86 -2.80
N PRO A 91 -10.87 -13.98 -3.77
CA PRO A 91 -9.82 -13.39 -4.61
C PRO A 91 -8.89 -12.53 -3.78
N TYR A 92 -7.60 -12.56 -4.11
CA TYR A 92 -6.63 -11.71 -3.47
C TYR A 92 -5.67 -11.08 -4.48
N PHE A 93 -5.10 -9.96 -4.10
CA PHE A 93 -4.05 -9.27 -4.84
C PHE A 93 -2.92 -8.93 -3.88
N LEU A 94 -1.72 -9.32 -4.25
CA LEU A 94 -0.50 -8.99 -3.53
C LEU A 94 0.22 -7.83 -4.21
N TYR A 95 0.43 -6.75 -3.47
CA TYR A 95 1.18 -5.61 -3.98
C TYR A 95 2.63 -5.99 -4.29
N PRO A 96 3.24 -5.39 -5.35
CA PRO A 96 2.69 -4.30 -6.16
C PRO A 96 1.83 -4.74 -7.36
N ASN A 97 1.98 -5.96 -7.86
CA ASN A 97 1.41 -6.37 -9.16
C ASN A 97 0.95 -7.83 -9.22
N ASN A 98 0.82 -8.49 -8.09
CA ASN A 98 0.45 -9.90 -7.97
C ASN A 98 1.45 -10.88 -8.63
N GLN A 99 2.71 -10.48 -8.75
CA GLN A 99 3.81 -11.27 -9.33
C GLN A 99 5.15 -11.03 -8.64
N ASP A 100 5.46 -9.77 -8.31
CA ASP A 100 6.74 -9.36 -7.77
C ASP A 100 6.68 -9.14 -6.25
N ASP A 101 7.83 -9.18 -5.62
CA ASP A 101 8.01 -8.76 -4.23
C ASP A 101 7.78 -7.26 -4.09
N GLY A 102 7.21 -6.83 -2.96
CA GLY A 102 7.03 -5.43 -2.65
C GLY A 102 5.82 -5.15 -1.75
N ASP A 103 5.44 -3.90 -1.69
CA ASP A 103 4.41 -3.37 -0.81
C ASP A 103 3.57 -2.31 -1.53
N VAL A 104 2.53 -1.81 -0.87
CA VAL A 104 1.68 -0.76 -1.43
C VAL A 104 2.43 0.55 -1.62
N GLU A 105 3.44 0.83 -0.81
CA GLU A 105 4.30 2.02 -0.93
C GLU A 105 5.05 2.04 -2.27
N THR A 106 5.37 0.88 -2.83
CA THR A 106 5.95 0.74 -4.18
C THR A 106 5.02 1.32 -5.26
N LEU A 107 3.72 1.06 -5.16
CA LEU A 107 2.73 1.66 -6.07
C LEU A 107 2.56 3.16 -5.83
N MET A 108 2.53 3.58 -4.57
CA MET A 108 2.44 5.00 -4.22
C MET A 108 3.65 5.78 -4.76
N GLU A 109 4.87 5.25 -4.63
CA GLU A 109 6.07 5.90 -5.17
C GLU A 109 5.99 6.06 -6.69
N SER A 110 5.55 5.02 -7.38
CA SER A 110 5.38 5.09 -8.83
C SER A 110 4.36 6.13 -9.29
N ALA A 111 3.37 6.41 -8.44
CA ALA A 111 2.34 7.41 -8.69
C ALA A 111 2.76 8.84 -8.29
N ALA A 112 3.83 9.00 -7.51
CA ALA A 112 4.29 10.32 -7.10
C ALA A 112 4.77 11.15 -8.32
N ARG A 113 4.42 12.43 -8.34
CA ARG A 113 4.72 13.36 -9.45
C ARG A 113 6.19 13.78 -9.43
N ARG A 114 7.09 12.80 -9.63
CA ARG A 114 8.53 13.05 -9.73
C ARG A 114 8.86 14.06 -10.83
N ASP A 115 8.10 14.06 -11.91
CA ASP A 115 8.23 15.00 -13.03
C ASP A 115 8.02 16.47 -12.61
N LEU A 116 7.15 16.74 -11.65
CA LEU A 116 6.88 18.07 -11.11
C LEU A 116 7.75 18.41 -9.88
N HIS A 117 8.24 17.40 -9.17
CA HIS A 117 8.95 17.56 -7.91
C HIS A 117 10.37 16.98 -7.92
N THR A 118 11.04 17.04 -9.09
CA THR A 118 12.39 16.49 -9.32
C THR A 118 13.37 16.88 -8.23
N VAL A 119 13.39 18.17 -7.84
CA VAL A 119 14.31 18.70 -6.82
C VAL A 119 14.14 17.97 -5.48
N PHE A 120 12.92 17.68 -5.06
CA PHE A 120 12.69 16.94 -3.82
C PHE A 120 13.29 15.54 -3.91
N PHE A 121 12.97 14.81 -4.98
CA PHE A 121 13.41 13.42 -5.14
C PHE A 121 14.92 13.31 -5.29
N ASP A 122 15.55 14.18 -6.04
CA ASP A 122 17.00 14.18 -6.22
C ASP A 122 17.73 14.48 -4.90
N CYS A 123 17.27 15.48 -4.15
CA CYS A 123 17.82 15.79 -2.82
C CYS A 123 17.61 14.62 -1.82
N PHE A 124 16.46 13.95 -1.88
CA PHE A 124 16.20 12.82 -0.99
C PHE A 124 17.08 11.62 -1.33
N GLU A 125 17.27 11.32 -2.61
CA GLU A 125 18.18 10.26 -3.07
C GLU A 125 19.64 10.55 -2.70
N ASP A 126 20.07 11.80 -2.75
CA ASP A 126 21.39 12.18 -2.30
C ASP A 126 21.55 12.04 -0.77
N TYR A 127 20.50 12.36 -0.02
CA TYR A 127 20.44 12.05 1.41
C TYR A 127 20.52 10.55 1.69
N GLU A 128 19.76 9.71 0.99
CA GLU A 128 19.82 8.24 1.12
C GLU A 128 21.23 7.72 0.83
N LYS A 129 21.88 8.18 -0.25
CA LYS A 129 23.27 7.83 -0.58
C LYS A 129 24.26 8.24 0.51
N CYS A 130 24.09 9.47 1.04
CA CYS A 130 24.95 10.00 2.10
C CYS A 130 24.88 9.13 3.37
N VAL A 131 23.65 8.83 3.86
CA VAL A 131 23.48 8.05 5.09
C VAL A 131 23.87 6.59 4.92
N SER A 132 23.56 5.97 3.77
CA SER A 132 23.91 4.57 3.48
C SER A 132 25.41 4.37 3.28
N GLY A 133 26.10 5.39 2.78
CA GLY A 133 27.57 5.37 2.57
C GLY A 133 28.37 5.56 3.84
N THR A 134 27.76 6.04 4.95
CA THR A 134 28.47 6.34 6.20
C THR A 134 28.59 5.08 7.06
N LYS A 135 29.84 4.70 7.36
CA LYS A 135 30.17 3.46 8.09
C LYS A 135 31.07 3.79 9.28
N ASP A 136 31.03 2.93 10.30
CA ASP A 136 31.96 2.94 11.43
C ASP A 136 33.35 2.36 11.05
N GLU A 137 34.26 2.35 11.99
CA GLU A 137 35.62 1.79 11.81
C GLU A 137 35.61 0.28 11.47
N SER A 138 34.52 -0.43 11.80
CA SER A 138 34.33 -1.84 11.52
C SER A 138 33.62 -2.11 10.19
N GLY A 139 33.24 -1.03 9.47
CA GLY A 139 32.54 -1.11 8.19
C GLY A 139 31.02 -1.29 8.28
N ASN A 140 30.43 -1.19 9.49
CA ASN A 140 28.99 -1.30 9.67
C ASN A 140 28.30 0.05 9.38
N PRO A 141 27.08 0.05 8.82
CA PRO A 141 26.28 1.26 8.66
C PRO A 141 26.03 1.95 10.02
N ILE A 142 26.29 3.25 10.11
CA ILE A 142 26.00 4.07 11.32
C ILE A 142 24.53 4.49 11.35
N TYR A 143 23.90 4.64 10.18
CA TYR A 143 22.54 5.14 10.05
C TYR A 143 21.64 4.12 9.38
N ASN A 144 20.35 4.14 9.75
CA ASN A 144 19.31 3.47 8.98
C ASN A 144 18.92 4.35 7.79
N VAL A 145 18.82 3.74 6.61
CA VAL A 145 18.23 4.41 5.45
C VAL A 145 16.72 4.47 5.66
N PRO A 146 16.08 5.64 5.43
CA PRO A 146 14.63 5.74 5.52
C PRO A 146 13.94 4.74 4.60
N ASP A 147 12.87 4.15 5.08
CA ASP A 147 11.99 3.32 4.26
C ASP A 147 11.18 4.17 3.27
N LEU A 148 10.56 3.51 2.32
CA LEU A 148 9.78 4.15 1.26
C LEU A 148 8.59 4.95 1.81
N LYS A 149 7.95 4.45 2.86
CA LYS A 149 6.88 5.15 3.56
C LYS A 149 7.35 6.48 4.18
N SER A 150 8.52 6.48 4.79
CA SER A 150 9.17 7.67 5.34
C SER A 150 9.52 8.68 4.24
N LYS A 151 10.00 8.21 3.09
CA LYS A 151 10.27 9.04 1.90
C LYS A 151 8.99 9.74 1.43
N LEU A 152 7.90 9.00 1.23
CA LEU A 152 6.63 9.54 0.76
C LEU A 152 5.97 10.49 1.78
N ASN A 153 6.06 10.17 3.07
CA ASN A 153 5.62 11.08 4.12
C ASN A 153 6.41 12.40 4.08
N THR A 154 7.74 12.32 3.91
CA THR A 154 8.61 13.51 3.80
C THR A 154 8.29 14.30 2.54
N TYR A 155 8.03 13.62 1.41
CA TYR A 155 7.58 14.23 0.16
C TYR A 155 6.34 15.12 0.38
N MET A 156 5.31 14.57 1.03
CA MET A 156 4.09 15.32 1.28
C MET A 156 4.28 16.44 2.32
N ARG A 157 5.08 16.21 3.35
CA ARG A 157 5.37 17.25 4.36
C ARG A 157 6.23 18.39 3.84
N ALA A 158 7.01 18.18 2.81
CA ALA A 158 7.79 19.22 2.14
C ALA A 158 6.92 20.21 1.33
N GLN A 159 5.66 19.84 1.00
CA GLN A 159 4.77 20.68 0.22
C GLN A 159 4.30 21.90 1.01
N LYS A 160 4.27 23.06 0.35
CA LYS A 160 3.73 24.31 0.94
C LYS A 160 2.20 24.29 0.88
N LEU A 161 1.58 23.66 1.85
CA LEU A 161 0.13 23.49 1.93
C LEU A 161 -0.47 24.30 3.09
N PRO A 162 -1.72 24.75 2.96
CA PRO A 162 -2.51 25.28 4.08
C PRO A 162 -2.56 24.28 5.24
N ARG A 163 -2.59 24.79 6.48
CA ARG A 163 -2.60 23.96 7.70
C ARG A 163 -3.67 22.87 7.65
N LYS A 164 -4.89 23.20 7.24
CA LYS A 164 -6.01 22.26 7.15
C LYS A 164 -5.71 21.03 6.28
N LEU A 165 -4.97 21.19 5.19
CA LEU A 165 -4.55 20.07 4.34
C LEU A 165 -3.40 19.27 4.96
N ARG A 166 -2.45 19.95 5.60
CA ARG A 166 -1.34 19.27 6.30
C ARG A 166 -1.82 18.44 7.49
N ASP A 167 -2.88 18.87 8.16
CA ASP A 167 -3.44 18.15 9.31
C ASP A 167 -4.01 16.78 8.88
N ARG A 168 -4.41 16.60 7.60
CA ARG A 168 -4.84 15.31 7.02
C ARG A 168 -3.72 14.26 6.99
N PHE A 169 -2.46 14.69 6.90
CA PHE A 169 -1.33 13.75 6.82
C PHE A 169 -1.16 12.90 8.07
N GLY A 170 -1.60 13.39 9.23
CA GLY A 170 -1.61 12.63 10.48
C GLY A 170 -2.54 11.41 10.45
N SER A 171 -3.52 11.40 9.55
CA SER A 171 -4.42 10.27 9.30
C SER A 171 -4.04 9.45 8.06
N GLY A 172 -2.80 9.58 7.55
CA GLY A 172 -2.38 8.89 6.33
C GLY A 172 -2.99 9.42 5.03
N ASP A 173 -3.85 10.42 5.09
CA ASP A 173 -4.43 11.04 3.91
C ASP A 173 -3.43 12.00 3.26
N TRP A 174 -2.67 11.47 2.33
CA TRP A 174 -1.64 12.21 1.60
C TRP A 174 -2.16 12.88 0.33
N LEU A 175 -3.44 13.20 0.29
CA LEU A 175 -4.10 13.90 -0.83
C LEU A 175 -3.95 13.15 -2.15
N PHE A 176 -4.15 11.84 -2.17
CA PHE A 176 -3.95 11.00 -3.36
C PHE A 176 -4.84 11.37 -4.55
N ASP A 177 -5.88 12.15 -4.31
CA ASP A 177 -6.76 12.72 -5.36
C ASP A 177 -6.22 14.03 -5.96
N ASN A 178 -5.11 14.56 -5.46
CA ASN A 178 -4.53 15.79 -5.98
C ASN A 178 -3.49 15.49 -7.07
N ALA A 179 -3.81 15.87 -8.31
CA ALA A 179 -2.97 15.62 -9.50
C ALA A 179 -1.65 16.41 -9.49
N ASP A 180 -1.48 17.42 -8.64
CA ASP A 180 -0.20 18.11 -8.49
C ASP A 180 0.84 17.21 -7.80
N TYR A 181 0.40 16.25 -6.98
CA TYR A 181 1.29 15.37 -6.20
C TYR A 181 1.26 13.92 -6.66
N TRP A 182 0.14 13.46 -7.22
CA TRP A 182 -0.07 12.07 -7.57
C TRP A 182 -0.63 11.88 -8.97
N ASN A 183 -0.03 10.98 -9.73
CA ASN A 183 -0.56 10.53 -11.02
C ASN A 183 -1.08 9.10 -10.88
N LEU A 184 -2.35 8.93 -10.58
CA LEU A 184 -2.96 7.59 -10.47
C LEU A 184 -3.19 6.91 -11.83
N ASN A 185 -2.76 7.52 -12.95
CA ASN A 185 -2.83 6.92 -14.30
C ASN A 185 -1.52 6.25 -14.76
N VAL A 186 -0.55 6.07 -13.87
CA VAL A 186 0.69 5.37 -14.24
C VAL A 186 0.45 3.91 -14.60
N ALA A 187 1.27 3.37 -15.50
CA ALA A 187 1.14 2.00 -15.98
C ALA A 187 1.33 0.95 -14.87
N THR A 188 2.15 1.25 -13.86
CA THR A 188 2.39 0.38 -12.70
C THR A 188 1.14 0.09 -11.88
N LEU A 189 0.12 0.96 -11.95
CA LEU A 189 -1.18 0.72 -11.30
C LEU A 189 -2.15 -0.12 -12.14
N LEU A 190 -1.81 -0.44 -13.38
CA LEU A 190 -2.72 -1.18 -14.26
C LEU A 190 -3.11 -2.56 -13.70
N PRO A 191 -2.18 -3.39 -13.19
CA PRO A 191 -2.55 -4.70 -12.62
C PRO A 191 -3.56 -4.61 -11.47
N LEU A 192 -3.38 -3.63 -10.56
CA LEU A 192 -4.33 -3.40 -9.47
C LEU A 192 -5.70 -2.96 -10.00
N LYS A 193 -5.73 -2.04 -10.96
CA LYS A 193 -7.00 -1.55 -11.56
C LYS A 193 -7.74 -2.67 -12.31
N GLU A 194 -7.04 -3.51 -13.04
CA GLU A 194 -7.62 -4.66 -13.73
C GLU A 194 -8.20 -5.67 -12.73
N PHE A 195 -7.47 -5.95 -11.66
CA PHE A 195 -7.99 -6.79 -10.58
C PHE A 195 -9.26 -6.18 -9.95
N LEU A 196 -9.23 -4.91 -9.58
CA LEU A 196 -10.41 -4.23 -9.04
C LEU A 196 -11.59 -4.23 -10.02
N ALA A 197 -11.34 -3.96 -11.33
CA ALA A 197 -12.38 -4.00 -12.35
C ALA A 197 -13.05 -5.37 -12.51
N MET A 198 -12.31 -6.45 -12.27
CA MET A 198 -12.84 -7.81 -12.33
C MET A 198 -13.82 -8.08 -11.19
N TRP A 199 -13.60 -7.53 -10.01
CA TRP A 199 -14.32 -7.88 -8.79
C TRP A 199 -15.29 -6.79 -8.29
N LEU A 200 -15.07 -5.51 -8.59
CA LEU A 200 -15.99 -4.42 -8.28
C LEU A 200 -17.10 -4.31 -9.38
N LYS A 201 -17.96 -5.28 -9.41
CA LYS A 201 -19.05 -5.36 -10.40
C LYS A 201 -20.27 -4.54 -10.01
#